data_b030f69463271ea982cf33da56184248
#
_entry.id   b030f69463271ea982cf33da56184248
#
_cell.length_a   1.000
_cell.length_b   1.000
_cell.length_c   1.000
_cell.angle_alpha   90.00
_cell.angle_beta   90.00
_cell.angle_gamma   90.00
#
_symmetry.space_group_name_H-M   'P 1'
#
loop_
_entity.id
_entity.type
_entity.pdbx_description
1 polymer ?
#
loop_
_entity_poly.entity_id
_entity_poly.type
_entity_poly.pdbx_seq_one_letter_code
_entity_poly.pdbx_strand_id
1 'polypeptide(L)'
;MNLAEITHRAYFLDCYPLDERHLKISIQTGKDVDEVILWAGDPYSAGIAENEQNWQGERVPMELERELAHRNVYSAVLTPAYRRVKYHFEITGGGESVCLYEDGFVKAGENFSADRMIQRFIYPWMNRADIMKVPEWAENIVWYQIFPDRFCRKNPGEKRHSCREWACQEDATWKEFYGGDLAGIRSRLAYIADLGVGGIYLNPILWSDSNHRYDTIDYHSVEPDIGTEEELKTLIAEAHALGLRVMIDAVFNHCGAKCALWQDVLEKGPQSSYYHWFCVNRWPIDAQTHATKRGELFFLCVCRQYAKSLIPASRM
;
A
#
# COMPACT_ATOMS: atom_id res chain seq x y z
N MET A 1 31.53 12.78 4.30
CA MET A 1 30.24 12.10 4.41
C MET A 1 29.14 12.96 3.76
N ASN A 2 28.31 12.37 2.87
CA ASN A 2 27.22 13.12 2.21
C ASN A 2 25.95 13.06 3.07
N LEU A 3 25.64 14.13 3.82
CA LEU A 3 24.48 14.20 4.70
C LEU A 3 23.13 14.10 3.97
N ALA A 4 23.06 14.48 2.68
CA ALA A 4 21.84 14.43 1.90
C ALA A 4 21.40 12.98 1.56
N GLU A 5 22.29 12.01 1.68
CA GLU A 5 22.00 10.58 1.47
C GLU A 5 21.56 9.87 2.75
N ILE A 6 21.63 10.56 3.90
CA ILE A 6 21.22 10.00 5.19
C ILE A 6 19.76 10.34 5.42
N THR A 7 18.93 9.31 5.54
CA THR A 7 17.47 9.49 5.72
C THR A 7 16.93 8.49 6.75
N HIS A 8 16.05 9.00 7.60
CA HIS A 8 15.28 8.24 8.57
C HIS A 8 13.94 8.90 8.84
N ARG A 9 12.92 8.10 9.11
CA ARG A 9 11.60 8.55 9.56
C ARG A 9 11.19 7.74 10.80
N ALA A 10 10.70 8.41 11.82
CA ALA A 10 10.29 7.78 13.08
C ALA A 10 8.99 6.95 12.96
N TYR A 11 8.65 6.50 11.76
CA TYR A 11 7.44 5.75 11.45
C TYR A 11 7.59 4.94 10.15
N PHE A 12 6.60 4.08 9.86
CA PHE A 12 6.47 3.29 8.65
C PHE A 12 7.64 2.29 8.46
N LEU A 13 8.37 2.36 7.36
CA LEU A 13 9.42 1.37 7.03
C LEU A 13 10.72 1.55 7.83
N ASP A 14 10.93 2.74 8.40
CA ASP A 14 12.19 3.04 9.08
C ASP A 14 12.08 2.84 10.60
N CYS A 15 10.85 2.80 11.16
CA CYS A 15 10.61 2.55 12.58
C CYS A 15 9.24 1.88 12.77
N TYR A 16 9.23 0.61 13.14
CA TYR A 16 8.00 -0.17 13.32
C TYR A 16 8.17 -1.36 14.28
N PRO A 17 7.10 -1.75 15.00
CA PRO A 17 7.13 -2.93 15.84
C PRO A 17 7.09 -4.21 14.98
N LEU A 18 8.00 -5.14 15.24
CA LEU A 18 7.99 -6.49 14.68
C LEU A 18 6.97 -7.37 15.40
N ASP A 19 6.87 -7.19 16.70
CA ASP A 19 5.92 -7.85 17.60
C ASP A 19 5.63 -6.96 18.82
N GLU A 20 5.00 -7.49 19.86
CA GLU A 20 4.64 -6.73 21.07
C GLU A 20 5.85 -6.26 21.90
N ARG A 21 7.05 -6.78 21.64
CA ARG A 21 8.26 -6.51 22.43
C ARG A 21 9.41 -5.92 21.61
N HIS A 22 9.47 -6.21 20.31
CA HIS A 22 10.59 -5.86 19.46
C HIS A 22 10.22 -4.70 18.52
N LEU A 23 11.01 -3.64 18.58
CA LEU A 23 10.93 -2.47 17.71
C LEU A 23 12.13 -2.47 16.77
N LYS A 24 11.88 -2.49 15.46
CA LYS A 24 12.93 -2.33 14.45
C LYS A 24 13.11 -0.87 14.11
N ILE A 25 14.34 -0.39 14.11
CA ILE A 25 14.75 0.94 13.67
C ILE A 25 15.78 0.78 12.58
N SER A 26 15.59 1.46 11.45
CA SER A 26 16.49 1.44 10.29
C SER A 26 16.83 2.86 9.85
N ILE A 27 17.99 3.01 9.23
CA ILE A 27 18.44 4.27 8.63
C ILE A 27 19.10 3.98 7.29
N GLN A 28 18.84 4.80 6.29
CA GLN A 28 19.54 4.76 5.01
C GLN A 28 20.67 5.77 5.00
N THR A 29 21.82 5.37 4.44
CA THR A 29 23.03 6.22 4.36
C THR A 29 23.66 6.12 2.98
N GLY A 30 24.58 7.02 2.67
CA GLY A 30 25.51 6.87 1.55
C GLY A 30 26.51 5.73 1.78
N LYS A 31 27.31 5.44 0.75
CA LYS A 31 28.37 4.42 0.80
C LYS A 31 29.62 4.89 1.56
N ASP A 32 29.69 6.16 1.87
CA ASP A 32 30.78 6.85 2.58
C ASP A 32 30.61 6.88 4.10
N VAL A 33 29.63 6.11 4.62
CA VAL A 33 29.40 5.88 6.05
C VAL A 33 30.04 4.58 6.48
N ASP A 34 30.85 4.64 7.52
CA ASP A 34 31.63 3.52 8.06
C ASP A 34 30.92 2.85 9.23
N GLU A 35 30.25 3.62 10.10
CA GLU A 35 29.58 3.12 11.30
C GLU A 35 28.33 3.94 11.61
N VAL A 36 27.30 3.26 12.09
CA VAL A 36 26.08 3.88 12.65
C VAL A 36 25.80 3.33 14.03
N ILE A 37 25.66 4.24 15.00
CA ILE A 37 25.28 3.93 16.38
C ILE A 37 23.91 4.52 16.64
N LEU A 38 23.03 3.71 17.17
CA LEU A 38 21.74 4.15 17.69
C LEU A 38 21.89 4.38 19.20
N TRP A 39 21.64 5.60 19.65
CA TRP A 39 21.50 5.94 21.07
C TRP A 39 20.02 5.86 21.42
N ALA A 40 19.61 4.91 22.25
CA ALA A 40 18.20 4.62 22.53
C ALA A 40 17.91 4.38 24.00
N GLY A 41 16.73 4.78 24.46
CA GLY A 41 16.33 4.59 25.86
C GLY A 41 14.88 5.04 26.14
N ASP A 42 14.44 4.84 27.37
CA ASP A 42 13.12 5.34 27.80
C ASP A 42 13.10 6.87 27.73
N PRO A 43 12.07 7.50 27.13
CA PRO A 43 11.90 8.95 27.12
C PRO A 43 11.94 9.61 28.50
N TYR A 44 11.58 8.89 29.54
CA TYR A 44 11.45 9.38 30.91
C TYR A 44 12.52 8.88 31.87
N SER A 45 13.61 8.31 31.35
CA SER A 45 14.71 7.77 32.20
C SER A 45 15.38 8.84 33.07
N ALA A 46 15.37 10.10 32.63
CA ALA A 46 15.90 11.24 33.39
C ALA A 46 14.83 11.97 34.24
N GLY A 47 13.58 11.47 34.28
CA GLY A 47 12.46 12.11 34.96
C GLY A 47 11.61 13.00 34.04
N ILE A 48 10.35 13.25 34.43
CA ILE A 48 9.40 14.02 33.59
C ILE A 48 9.76 15.51 33.53
N ALA A 49 10.38 16.03 34.59
CA ALA A 49 10.72 17.45 34.74
C ALA A 49 12.11 17.80 34.16
N GLU A 50 12.90 16.82 33.78
CA GLU A 50 14.25 17.07 33.26
C GLU A 50 14.22 17.38 31.76
N ASN A 51 15.13 18.26 31.35
CA ASN A 51 15.24 18.69 29.97
C ASN A 51 15.96 17.63 29.12
N GLU A 52 15.95 17.81 27.79
CA GLU A 52 16.61 16.92 26.83
C GLU A 52 18.13 16.75 27.06
N GLN A 53 18.78 17.68 27.76
CA GLN A 53 20.22 17.65 28.03
C GLN A 53 20.63 16.54 28.99
N ASN A 54 19.76 16.15 29.92
CA ASN A 54 20.06 15.15 30.95
C ASN A 54 19.65 13.73 30.52
N TRP A 55 18.95 13.58 29.40
CA TRP A 55 18.58 12.27 28.92
C TRP A 55 19.81 11.51 28.36
N GLN A 56 19.98 10.29 28.79
CA GLN A 56 21.04 9.40 28.33
C GLN A 56 20.43 8.11 27.77
N GLY A 57 20.78 7.79 26.53
CA GLY A 57 20.45 6.53 25.88
C GLY A 57 21.59 5.53 26.03
N GLU A 58 21.25 4.27 25.83
CA GLU A 58 22.25 3.21 25.69
C GLU A 58 22.79 3.20 24.26
N ARG A 59 24.07 2.88 24.10
CA ARG A 59 24.74 2.77 22.81
C ARG A 59 24.44 1.42 22.18
N VAL A 60 23.77 1.43 21.04
CA VAL A 60 23.40 0.23 20.27
C VAL A 60 24.06 0.32 18.88
N PRO A 61 25.11 -0.46 18.60
CA PRO A 61 25.65 -0.55 17.24
C PRO A 61 24.60 -1.06 16.27
N MET A 62 24.49 -0.43 15.11
CA MET A 62 23.56 -0.87 14.07
C MET A 62 24.28 -1.78 13.08
N GLU A 63 23.59 -2.84 12.64
CA GLU A 63 24.11 -3.78 11.64
C GLU A 63 23.80 -3.31 10.22
N LEU A 64 24.74 -3.52 9.30
CA LEU A 64 24.49 -3.35 7.87
C LEU A 64 23.54 -4.44 7.39
N GLU A 65 22.26 -4.11 7.31
CA GLU A 65 21.20 -5.06 6.89
C GLU A 65 21.20 -5.30 5.39
N ARG A 66 21.34 -4.21 4.62
CA ARG A 66 21.30 -4.31 3.14
C ARG A 66 22.28 -3.33 2.51
N GLU A 67 22.96 -3.83 1.51
CA GLU A 67 23.79 -3.04 0.62
C GLU A 67 23.08 -2.88 -0.72
N LEU A 68 22.65 -1.66 -1.04
CA LEU A 68 22.01 -1.29 -2.32
C LEU A 68 23.06 -0.69 -3.26
N ALA A 69 22.71 -0.47 -4.53
CA ALA A 69 23.63 0.05 -5.53
C ALA A 69 24.30 1.39 -5.12
N HIS A 70 23.52 2.29 -4.54
CA HIS A 70 23.98 3.66 -4.19
C HIS A 70 23.83 3.99 -2.70
N ARG A 71 23.27 3.09 -1.89
CA ARG A 71 22.97 3.32 -0.47
C ARG A 71 23.22 2.07 0.36
N ASN A 72 23.44 2.30 1.64
CA ASN A 72 23.43 1.27 2.67
C ASN A 72 22.19 1.44 3.57
N VAL A 73 21.70 0.33 4.11
CA VAL A 73 20.65 0.32 5.12
C VAL A 73 21.21 -0.32 6.37
N TYR A 74 21.27 0.45 7.44
CA TYR A 74 21.63 -0.05 8.76
C TYR A 74 20.37 -0.25 9.60
N SER A 75 20.34 -1.27 10.43
CA SER A 75 19.19 -1.52 11.32
C SER A 75 19.62 -2.03 12.69
N ALA A 76 18.73 -1.83 13.66
CA ALA A 76 18.80 -2.42 14.99
C ALA A 76 17.42 -2.86 15.44
N VAL A 77 17.35 -3.89 16.27
CA VAL A 77 16.13 -4.34 16.92
C VAL A 77 16.25 -4.09 18.42
N LEU A 78 15.35 -3.30 18.95
CA LEU A 78 15.28 -2.94 20.36
C LEU A 78 14.17 -3.74 21.07
N THR A 79 14.35 -3.94 22.38
CA THR A 79 13.33 -4.52 23.28
C THR A 79 13.00 -3.52 24.40
N PRO A 80 12.24 -2.45 24.11
CA PRO A 80 11.98 -1.40 25.08
C PRO A 80 11.13 -1.90 26.25
N ALA A 81 11.62 -1.72 27.48
CA ALA A 81 10.96 -2.21 28.70
C ALA A 81 9.52 -1.68 28.86
N TYR A 82 9.25 -0.47 28.38
CA TYR A 82 7.95 0.22 28.51
C TYR A 82 7.24 0.43 27.17
N ARG A 83 7.59 -0.34 26.11
CA ARG A 83 7.00 -0.24 24.76
C ARG A 83 7.07 1.16 24.15
N ARG A 84 8.06 1.93 24.51
CA ARG A 84 8.34 3.28 24.00
C ARG A 84 9.83 3.51 23.97
N VAL A 85 10.30 4.35 23.08
CA VAL A 85 11.73 4.65 22.96
C VAL A 85 11.94 6.10 22.48
N LYS A 86 12.93 6.76 23.06
CA LYS A 86 13.53 7.99 22.56
C LYS A 86 14.90 7.63 22.01
N TYR A 87 15.29 8.20 20.87
CA TYR A 87 16.55 7.84 20.24
C TYR A 87 17.11 8.94 19.33
N HIS A 88 18.37 8.83 18.97
CA HIS A 88 19.04 9.55 17.90
C HIS A 88 20.16 8.68 17.34
N PHE A 89 20.72 9.09 16.22
CA PHE A 89 21.83 8.37 15.58
C PHE A 89 23.11 9.14 15.71
N GLU A 90 24.22 8.43 15.91
CA GLU A 90 25.57 8.91 15.72
C GLU A 90 26.14 8.18 14.51
N ILE A 91 26.63 8.93 13.52
CA ILE A 91 26.99 8.41 12.21
C ILE A 91 28.40 8.86 11.92
N THR A 92 29.27 7.89 11.63
CA THR A 92 30.69 8.13 11.34
C THR A 92 31.01 7.74 9.90
N GLY A 93 31.75 8.58 9.20
CA GLY A 93 32.23 8.32 7.86
C GLY A 93 33.25 9.37 7.39
N GLY A 94 34.27 8.90 6.66
CA GLY A 94 35.31 9.78 6.15
C GLY A 94 36.10 10.53 7.24
N GLY A 95 36.21 9.97 8.45
CA GLY A 95 36.93 10.58 9.59
C GLY A 95 36.13 11.66 10.34
N GLU A 96 34.87 11.84 10.04
CA GLU A 96 33.95 12.77 10.72
C GLU A 96 32.80 12.00 11.37
N SER A 97 32.29 12.54 12.49
CA SER A 97 31.10 12.00 13.15
C SER A 97 30.04 13.10 13.33
N VAL A 98 28.80 12.75 13.03
CA VAL A 98 27.62 13.62 13.21
C VAL A 98 26.53 12.89 13.94
N CYS A 99 25.70 13.61 14.67
CA CYS A 99 24.46 13.09 15.26
C CYS A 99 23.28 13.54 14.41
N LEU A 100 22.36 12.62 14.10
CA LEU A 100 21.07 12.92 13.47
C LEU A 100 19.96 12.91 14.51
N TYR A 101 19.28 14.02 14.61
CA TYR A 101 18.09 14.27 15.43
C TYR A 101 16.88 14.53 14.54
N GLU A 102 15.69 14.59 15.10
CA GLU A 102 14.47 14.88 14.34
C GLU A 102 14.52 16.24 13.63
N ASP A 103 15.14 17.23 14.26
CA ASP A 103 15.32 18.60 13.75
C ASP A 103 16.61 18.81 12.93
N GLY A 104 17.39 17.76 12.68
CA GLY A 104 18.53 17.78 11.75
C GLY A 104 19.85 17.28 12.33
N PHE A 105 20.95 17.64 11.67
CA PHE A 105 22.30 17.17 12.00
C PHE A 105 23.02 18.14 12.95
N VAL A 106 23.79 17.55 13.87
CA VAL A 106 24.69 18.26 14.79
C VAL A 106 26.04 17.54 14.78
N LYS A 107 27.14 18.29 14.82
CA LYS A 107 28.47 17.68 14.90
C LYS A 107 28.62 16.90 16.22
N ALA A 108 29.15 15.68 16.14
CA ALA A 108 29.36 14.87 17.33
C ALA A 108 30.33 15.57 18.32
N GLY A 109 29.96 15.60 19.60
CA GLY A 109 30.74 16.25 20.64
C GLY A 109 30.52 17.78 20.76
N GLU A 110 29.68 18.39 19.92
CA GLU A 110 29.24 19.77 20.17
C GLU A 110 28.32 19.78 21.40
N ASN A 111 28.70 20.64 22.37
CA ASN A 111 27.82 20.87 23.52
C ASN A 111 26.58 21.65 23.07
N PHE A 112 25.41 21.16 23.45
CA PHE A 112 24.16 21.87 23.25
C PHE A 112 24.17 23.17 24.05
N SER A 113 24.08 24.32 23.39
CA SER A 113 23.82 25.57 24.08
C SER A 113 22.39 25.54 24.65
N ALA A 114 22.19 26.21 25.78
CA ALA A 114 20.86 26.31 26.40
C ALA A 114 19.79 26.90 25.45
N ASP A 115 20.20 27.56 24.38
CA ASP A 115 19.35 28.21 23.40
C ASP A 115 18.95 27.29 22.23
N ARG A 116 19.53 26.10 22.11
CA ARG A 116 19.22 25.16 21.03
C ARG A 116 18.44 23.97 21.59
N MET A 117 17.14 23.98 21.41
CA MET A 117 16.30 22.81 21.67
C MET A 117 16.56 21.77 20.59
N ILE A 118 17.12 20.62 20.99
CA ILE A 118 17.30 19.48 20.10
C ILE A 118 16.24 18.48 20.40
N GLN A 119 15.51 18.09 19.34
CA GLN A 119 14.47 17.11 19.45
C GLN A 119 14.96 15.75 18.98
N ARG A 120 14.98 14.77 19.89
CA ARG A 120 15.25 13.38 19.56
C ARG A 120 14.03 12.74 18.95
N PHE A 121 14.24 11.73 18.11
CA PHE A 121 13.14 10.91 17.64
C PHE A 121 12.45 10.19 18.80
N ILE A 122 11.13 10.08 18.75
CA ILE A 122 10.34 9.37 19.75
C ILE A 122 9.39 8.40 19.08
N TYR A 123 9.47 7.12 19.48
CA TYR A 123 8.41 6.16 19.25
C TYR A 123 7.57 6.07 20.52
N PRO A 124 6.39 6.72 20.55
CA PRO A 124 5.70 7.02 21.82
C PRO A 124 5.08 5.79 22.47
N TRP A 125 4.65 4.81 21.67
CA TRP A 125 4.01 3.60 22.17
C TRP A 125 3.92 2.52 21.10
N MET A 126 4.41 1.31 21.40
CA MET A 126 4.23 0.11 20.58
C MET A 126 2.83 -0.44 20.79
N ASN A 127 1.89 -0.01 19.95
CA ASN A 127 0.52 -0.47 20.02
C ASN A 127 0.39 -1.83 19.31
N ARG A 128 -0.34 -2.74 19.96
CA ARG A 128 -0.63 -4.06 19.40
C ARG A 128 -1.37 -3.99 18.03
N ALA A 129 -2.16 -2.92 17.82
CA ALA A 129 -2.86 -2.68 16.58
C ALA A 129 -1.94 -2.30 15.40
N ASP A 130 -0.73 -1.80 15.69
CA ASP A 130 0.24 -1.37 14.67
C ASP A 130 1.16 -2.51 14.22
N ILE A 131 1.07 -3.68 14.87
CA ILE A 131 1.85 -4.86 14.50
C ILE A 131 1.25 -5.47 13.25
N MET A 132 2.03 -5.44 12.16
CA MET A 132 1.64 -6.07 10.92
C MET A 132 1.67 -7.59 11.06
N LYS A 133 0.51 -8.22 10.97
CA LYS A 133 0.40 -9.68 10.93
C LYS A 133 0.24 -10.12 9.49
N VAL A 134 1.31 -10.53 8.89
CA VAL A 134 1.31 -11.12 7.55
C VAL A 134 0.99 -12.61 7.68
N PRO A 135 0.02 -13.15 6.93
CA PRO A 135 -0.21 -14.59 6.88
C PRO A 135 1.03 -15.30 6.31
N GLU A 136 1.40 -16.43 6.89
CA GLU A 136 2.59 -17.19 6.52
C GLU A 136 2.66 -17.51 5.00
N TRP A 137 1.50 -17.79 4.39
CA TRP A 137 1.40 -18.04 2.95
C TRP A 137 1.75 -16.82 2.07
N ALA A 138 1.69 -15.59 2.61
CA ALA A 138 1.95 -14.37 1.84
C ALA A 138 3.43 -13.95 1.82
N GLU A 139 4.27 -14.56 2.65
CA GLU A 139 5.69 -14.19 2.76
C GLU A 139 6.51 -14.56 1.52
N ASN A 140 6.15 -15.69 0.88
CA ASN A 140 6.91 -16.25 -0.24
C ASN A 140 6.06 -16.48 -1.49
N ILE A 141 5.01 -15.67 -1.68
CA ILE A 141 4.10 -15.83 -2.82
C ILE A 141 4.56 -15.01 -4.03
N VAL A 142 4.56 -15.63 -5.19
CA VAL A 142 4.68 -14.94 -6.48
C VAL A 142 3.31 -14.86 -7.12
N TRP A 143 2.90 -13.63 -7.49
CA TRP A 143 1.60 -13.38 -8.09
C TRP A 143 1.68 -13.31 -9.61
N TYR A 144 0.76 -14.00 -10.30
CA TYR A 144 0.54 -13.87 -11.73
C TYR A 144 -0.64 -12.93 -11.98
N GLN A 145 -0.35 -11.71 -12.45
CA GLN A 145 -1.39 -10.73 -12.74
C GLN A 145 -2.08 -11.04 -14.06
N ILE A 146 -3.40 -10.99 -14.07
CA ILE A 146 -4.24 -11.23 -15.24
C ILE A 146 -5.09 -9.99 -15.52
N PHE A 147 -5.00 -9.49 -16.75
CA PHE A 147 -5.96 -8.57 -17.34
C PHE A 147 -7.05 -9.42 -18.02
N PRO A 148 -8.26 -9.59 -17.45
CA PRO A 148 -9.21 -10.62 -17.92
C PRO A 148 -9.56 -10.52 -19.40
N ASP A 149 -9.86 -9.30 -19.89
CA ASP A 149 -10.19 -9.07 -21.29
C ASP A 149 -9.10 -9.55 -22.26
N ARG A 150 -7.83 -9.56 -21.84
CA ARG A 150 -6.65 -9.78 -22.67
C ARG A 150 -5.92 -11.10 -22.41
N PHE A 151 -6.52 -12.04 -21.65
CA PHE A 151 -5.82 -13.27 -21.26
C PHE A 151 -6.25 -14.49 -22.06
N CYS A 152 -7.51 -14.90 -21.96
CA CYS A 152 -8.04 -16.06 -22.70
C CYS A 152 -9.56 -15.97 -22.80
N ARG A 153 -10.11 -16.29 -23.97
CA ARG A 153 -11.55 -16.39 -24.21
C ARG A 153 -11.94 -17.86 -24.40
N LYS A 154 -12.94 -18.33 -23.69
CA LYS A 154 -13.48 -19.68 -23.84
C LYS A 154 -14.96 -19.66 -24.25
N ASN A 155 -15.76 -18.73 -23.75
CA ASN A 155 -17.16 -18.61 -24.11
C ASN A 155 -17.31 -17.81 -25.42
N PRO A 156 -17.76 -18.45 -26.52
CA PRO A 156 -17.92 -17.79 -27.81
C PRO A 156 -19.22 -16.97 -27.89
N GLY A 157 -20.02 -16.93 -26.80
CA GLY A 157 -21.30 -16.22 -26.76
C GLY A 157 -21.22 -14.74 -27.15
N GLU A 158 -22.38 -14.16 -27.44
CA GLU A 158 -22.50 -12.74 -27.73
C GLU A 158 -21.98 -11.91 -26.54
N LYS A 159 -21.10 -10.98 -26.82
CA LYS A 159 -20.58 -10.00 -25.86
C LYS A 159 -21.28 -8.66 -26.07
N ARG A 160 -21.43 -7.87 -25.00
CA ARG A 160 -21.97 -6.51 -25.06
C ARG A 160 -21.14 -5.59 -25.96
N HIS A 161 -19.84 -5.88 -26.07
CA HIS A 161 -18.90 -5.12 -26.84
C HIS A 161 -18.37 -5.93 -28.02
N SER A 162 -18.14 -5.25 -29.17
CA SER A 162 -17.43 -5.86 -30.29
C SER A 162 -16.01 -6.20 -29.89
N CYS A 163 -15.63 -7.48 -30.06
CA CYS A 163 -14.31 -7.97 -29.70
C CYS A 163 -13.45 -8.17 -30.93
N ARG A 164 -12.16 -7.84 -30.85
CA ARG A 164 -11.15 -8.17 -31.84
C ARG A 164 -10.81 -9.66 -31.83
N GLU A 165 -10.31 -10.13 -32.96
CA GLU A 165 -9.73 -11.47 -33.04
C GLU A 165 -8.37 -11.52 -32.32
N TRP A 166 -8.11 -12.64 -31.63
CA TRP A 166 -6.89 -12.84 -30.85
C TRP A 166 -5.60 -12.88 -31.68
N ALA A 167 -5.71 -13.26 -32.94
CA ALA A 167 -4.56 -13.41 -33.85
C ALA A 167 -4.36 -12.20 -34.78
N CYS A 168 -4.97 -11.06 -34.51
CA CYS A 168 -4.78 -9.87 -35.33
C CYS A 168 -3.32 -9.38 -35.23
N GLN A 169 -2.73 -9.06 -36.39
CA GLN A 169 -1.35 -8.58 -36.50
C GLN A 169 -1.19 -7.08 -36.20
N GLU A 170 -2.28 -6.36 -36.05
CA GLU A 170 -2.28 -4.95 -35.77
C GLU A 170 -2.07 -4.67 -34.27
N ASP A 171 -1.40 -3.56 -33.98
CA ASP A 171 -1.17 -3.14 -32.59
C ASP A 171 -2.47 -2.95 -31.82
N ALA A 172 -2.52 -3.50 -30.61
CA ALA A 172 -3.66 -3.38 -29.72
C ALA A 172 -3.78 -1.95 -29.17
N THR A 173 -4.95 -1.35 -29.32
CA THR A 173 -5.24 -0.07 -28.69
C THR A 173 -5.85 -0.26 -27.31
N TRP A 174 -5.77 0.77 -26.47
CA TRP A 174 -6.30 0.72 -25.10
C TRP A 174 -7.84 0.65 -25.03
N LYS A 175 -8.56 1.00 -26.13
CA LYS A 175 -10.04 0.99 -26.20
C LYS A 175 -10.65 -0.32 -26.67
N GLU A 176 -9.84 -1.21 -27.25
CA GLU A 176 -10.34 -2.43 -27.89
C GLU A 176 -10.60 -3.53 -26.86
N PHE A 177 -11.66 -4.28 -27.10
CA PHE A 177 -12.01 -5.49 -26.36
C PHE A 177 -11.53 -6.73 -27.11
N TYR A 178 -11.05 -7.73 -26.36
CA TYR A 178 -10.70 -9.06 -26.87
C TYR A 178 -11.63 -10.15 -26.32
N GLY A 179 -12.42 -9.80 -25.31
CA GLY A 179 -13.48 -10.66 -24.79
C GLY A 179 -13.00 -11.85 -23.97
N GLY A 180 -11.81 -11.75 -23.37
CA GLY A 180 -11.36 -12.73 -22.40
C GLY A 180 -12.34 -12.85 -21.23
N ASP A 181 -12.49 -14.06 -20.67
CA ASP A 181 -13.52 -14.39 -19.71
C ASP A 181 -13.03 -15.31 -18.58
N LEU A 182 -13.84 -15.46 -17.51
CA LEU A 182 -13.54 -16.34 -16.37
C LEU A 182 -13.36 -17.80 -16.78
N ALA A 183 -14.16 -18.28 -17.73
CA ALA A 183 -14.02 -19.63 -18.24
C ALA A 183 -12.68 -19.85 -19.00
N GLY A 184 -12.22 -18.81 -19.70
CA GLY A 184 -10.91 -18.78 -20.33
C GLY A 184 -9.78 -18.84 -19.30
N ILE A 185 -9.84 -18.00 -18.25
CA ILE A 185 -8.86 -18.00 -17.15
C ILE A 185 -8.86 -19.37 -16.48
N ARG A 186 -10.04 -19.92 -16.15
CA ARG A 186 -10.20 -21.25 -15.55
C ARG A 186 -9.55 -22.34 -16.38
N SER A 187 -9.69 -22.28 -17.71
CA SER A 187 -9.10 -23.28 -18.61
C SER A 187 -7.55 -23.25 -18.64
N ARG A 188 -6.93 -22.22 -18.05
CA ARG A 188 -5.48 -22.03 -17.98
C ARG A 188 -4.90 -22.15 -16.58
N LEU A 189 -5.69 -22.50 -15.58
CA LEU A 189 -5.22 -22.63 -14.19
C LEU A 189 -4.07 -23.64 -14.05
N ALA A 190 -4.14 -24.78 -14.73
CA ALA A 190 -3.06 -25.77 -14.70
C ALA A 190 -1.74 -25.19 -15.26
N TYR A 191 -1.80 -24.46 -16.37
CA TYR A 191 -0.64 -23.76 -16.95
C TYR A 191 -0.06 -22.75 -15.94
N ILE A 192 -0.91 -21.97 -15.29
CA ILE A 192 -0.47 -20.95 -14.30
C ILE A 192 0.19 -21.64 -13.08
N ALA A 193 -0.38 -22.72 -12.60
CA ALA A 193 0.19 -23.51 -11.50
C ALA A 193 1.55 -24.12 -11.88
N ASP A 194 1.71 -24.60 -13.10
CA ASP A 194 2.96 -25.18 -13.62
C ASP A 194 4.10 -24.15 -13.72
N LEU A 195 3.79 -22.85 -13.82
CA LEU A 195 4.76 -21.76 -13.75
C LEU A 195 5.39 -21.61 -12.33
N GLY A 196 4.87 -22.29 -11.32
CA GLY A 196 5.36 -22.22 -9.94
C GLY A 196 4.94 -20.97 -9.18
N VAL A 197 3.93 -20.23 -9.64
CA VAL A 197 3.36 -19.09 -8.92
C VAL A 197 2.43 -19.55 -7.81
N GLY A 198 2.33 -18.77 -6.72
CA GLY A 198 1.48 -19.10 -5.58
C GLY A 198 0.07 -18.48 -5.66
N GLY A 199 -0.17 -17.56 -6.60
CA GLY A 199 -1.48 -16.94 -6.73
C GLY A 199 -1.69 -16.17 -8.01
N ILE A 200 -2.96 -15.90 -8.29
CA ILE A 200 -3.41 -15.05 -9.41
C ILE A 200 -3.99 -13.75 -8.87
N TYR A 201 -3.62 -12.64 -9.50
CA TYR A 201 -4.17 -11.32 -9.24
C TYR A 201 -5.00 -10.87 -10.44
N LEU A 202 -6.32 -10.82 -10.27
CA LEU A 202 -7.24 -10.39 -11.32
C LEU A 202 -7.39 -8.87 -11.29
N ASN A 203 -7.09 -8.19 -12.40
CA ASN A 203 -7.55 -6.82 -12.61
C ASN A 203 -9.08 -6.77 -12.46
N PRO A 204 -9.69 -5.57 -12.30
CA PRO A 204 -11.10 -5.46 -11.95
C PRO A 204 -12.03 -6.32 -12.82
N ILE A 205 -12.99 -6.99 -12.17
CA ILE A 205 -13.97 -7.88 -12.81
C ILE A 205 -15.42 -7.42 -12.62
N LEU A 206 -15.63 -6.34 -11.87
CA LEU A 206 -16.96 -5.82 -11.59
C LEU A 206 -17.51 -5.06 -12.79
N TRP A 207 -18.83 -4.93 -12.85
CA TRP A 207 -19.55 -4.33 -13.97
C TRP A 207 -19.05 -2.93 -14.31
N SER A 208 -18.68 -2.74 -15.56
CA SER A 208 -18.09 -1.53 -16.11
C SER A 208 -18.32 -1.47 -17.62
N ASP A 209 -18.11 -0.29 -18.23
CA ASP A 209 -18.21 -0.12 -19.69
C ASP A 209 -16.85 -0.20 -20.39
N SER A 210 -15.74 -0.19 -19.66
CA SER A 210 -14.40 -0.30 -20.23
C SER A 210 -13.83 -1.71 -20.20
N ASN A 211 -12.85 -1.98 -21.07
CA ASN A 211 -12.15 -3.26 -21.07
C ASN A 211 -11.28 -3.47 -19.82
N HIS A 212 -10.79 -2.39 -19.21
CA HIS A 212 -9.96 -2.42 -18.00
C HIS A 212 -10.75 -2.45 -16.69
N ARG A 213 -12.02 -2.08 -16.70
CA ARG A 213 -13.01 -2.10 -15.60
C ARG A 213 -12.66 -1.28 -14.36
N TYR A 214 -11.75 -0.31 -14.51
CA TYR A 214 -11.49 0.65 -13.43
C TYR A 214 -12.58 1.73 -13.30
N ASP A 215 -13.55 1.80 -14.19
CA ASP A 215 -14.74 2.66 -14.15
C ASP A 215 -15.97 1.88 -13.66
N THR A 216 -15.87 1.27 -12.49
CA THR A 216 -16.93 0.40 -11.92
C THR A 216 -18.27 1.09 -11.83
N ILE A 217 -19.30 0.49 -12.42
CA ILE A 217 -20.70 0.97 -12.44
C ILE A 217 -21.50 0.31 -11.31
N ASP A 218 -21.32 -1.00 -11.12
CA ASP A 218 -21.95 -1.77 -10.06
C ASP A 218 -20.92 -2.62 -9.31
N TYR A 219 -20.88 -2.41 -8.00
CA TYR A 219 -19.95 -3.12 -7.09
C TYR A 219 -20.47 -4.49 -6.62
N HIS A 220 -21.72 -4.84 -6.98
CA HIS A 220 -22.37 -6.08 -6.55
C HIS A 220 -22.42 -7.17 -7.61
N SER A 221 -22.07 -6.82 -8.85
CA SER A 221 -22.19 -7.72 -10.00
C SER A 221 -20.86 -7.90 -10.73
N VAL A 222 -20.60 -9.14 -11.14
CA VAL A 222 -19.53 -9.44 -12.10
C VAL A 222 -19.93 -8.87 -13.46
N GLU A 223 -18.98 -8.35 -14.23
CA GLU A 223 -19.20 -7.88 -15.59
C GLU A 223 -19.73 -9.02 -16.47
N PRO A 224 -20.93 -8.88 -17.09
CA PRO A 224 -21.55 -9.95 -17.86
C PRO A 224 -20.69 -10.49 -19.02
N ASP A 225 -19.86 -9.65 -19.62
CA ASP A 225 -18.95 -10.08 -20.70
C ASP A 225 -17.79 -10.96 -20.18
N ILE A 226 -17.47 -10.89 -18.88
CA ILE A 226 -16.45 -11.73 -18.25
C ILE A 226 -17.06 -13.06 -17.80
N GLY A 227 -18.26 -13.03 -17.23
CA GLY A 227 -18.91 -14.22 -16.71
C GLY A 227 -19.88 -13.93 -15.58
N THR A 228 -20.22 -14.96 -14.82
CA THR A 228 -21.16 -14.92 -13.71
C THR A 228 -20.46 -15.07 -12.36
N GLU A 229 -21.20 -14.78 -11.28
CA GLU A 229 -20.73 -15.02 -9.91
C GLU A 229 -20.43 -16.52 -9.65
N GLU A 230 -21.23 -17.40 -10.22
CA GLU A 230 -21.05 -18.85 -10.13
C GLU A 230 -19.78 -19.32 -10.85
N GLU A 231 -19.48 -18.76 -12.02
CA GLU A 231 -18.24 -19.01 -12.74
C GLU A 231 -17.03 -18.50 -11.96
N LEU A 232 -17.14 -17.35 -11.28
CA LEU A 232 -16.10 -16.82 -10.40
C LEU A 232 -15.87 -17.77 -9.20
N LYS A 233 -16.93 -18.21 -8.54
CA LYS A 233 -16.83 -19.18 -7.43
C LYS A 233 -16.16 -20.47 -7.87
N THR A 234 -16.52 -20.96 -9.05
CA THR A 234 -15.92 -22.18 -9.62
C THR A 234 -14.43 -21.99 -9.91
N LEU A 235 -14.07 -20.86 -10.54
CA LEU A 235 -12.66 -20.51 -10.80
C LEU A 235 -11.85 -20.47 -9.51
N ILE A 236 -12.36 -19.82 -8.46
CA ILE A 236 -11.70 -19.70 -7.16
C ILE A 236 -11.51 -21.09 -6.54
N ALA A 237 -12.54 -21.94 -6.56
CA ALA A 237 -12.48 -23.30 -6.00
C ALA A 237 -11.43 -24.17 -6.73
N GLU A 238 -11.41 -24.12 -8.06
CA GLU A 238 -10.42 -24.86 -8.87
C GLU A 238 -9.00 -24.31 -8.69
N ALA A 239 -8.83 -22.99 -8.59
CA ALA A 239 -7.53 -22.35 -8.28
C ALA A 239 -7.01 -22.82 -6.92
N HIS A 240 -7.86 -22.79 -5.89
CA HIS A 240 -7.52 -23.28 -4.55
C HIS A 240 -7.13 -24.78 -4.54
N ALA A 241 -7.82 -25.61 -5.32
CA ALA A 241 -7.49 -27.03 -5.45
C ALA A 241 -6.09 -27.25 -6.07
N LEU A 242 -5.60 -26.30 -6.87
CA LEU A 242 -4.25 -26.29 -7.42
C LEU A 242 -3.22 -25.57 -6.53
N GLY A 243 -3.61 -25.15 -5.33
CA GLY A 243 -2.75 -24.40 -4.40
C GLY A 243 -2.58 -22.91 -4.73
N LEU A 244 -3.30 -22.40 -5.73
CA LEU A 244 -3.25 -20.99 -6.12
C LEU A 244 -4.18 -20.14 -5.26
N ARG A 245 -3.69 -19.02 -4.72
CA ARG A 245 -4.51 -17.96 -4.11
C ARG A 245 -5.12 -17.10 -5.19
N VAL A 246 -6.28 -16.50 -4.89
CA VAL A 246 -6.95 -15.58 -5.81
C VAL A 246 -7.10 -14.22 -5.11
N MET A 247 -6.58 -13.17 -5.75
CA MET A 247 -6.74 -11.78 -5.35
C MET A 247 -7.49 -11.04 -6.47
N ILE A 248 -8.48 -10.24 -6.09
CA ILE A 248 -9.30 -9.46 -7.02
C ILE A 248 -9.04 -7.99 -6.75
N ASP A 249 -8.79 -7.23 -7.82
CA ASP A 249 -8.63 -5.79 -7.73
C ASP A 249 -9.97 -5.11 -7.43
N ALA A 250 -9.97 -4.23 -6.44
CA ALA A 250 -11.16 -3.50 -6.01
C ALA A 250 -10.96 -1.99 -6.19
N VAL A 251 -11.79 -1.40 -7.06
CA VAL A 251 -11.72 0.03 -7.39
C VAL A 251 -12.48 0.84 -6.34
N PHE A 252 -11.81 1.19 -5.24
CA PHE A 252 -12.41 1.95 -4.13
C PHE A 252 -11.98 3.43 -4.10
N ASN A 253 -11.09 3.84 -4.98
CA ASN A 253 -10.65 5.23 -5.07
C ASN A 253 -11.67 6.12 -5.78
N HIS A 254 -12.34 5.60 -6.79
CA HIS A 254 -13.34 6.28 -7.60
C HIS A 254 -14.36 5.26 -8.13
N CYS A 255 -15.43 5.74 -8.74
CA CYS A 255 -16.40 4.91 -9.47
C CYS A 255 -16.57 5.39 -10.92
N GLY A 256 -17.21 4.57 -11.74
CA GLY A 256 -17.61 4.95 -13.09
C GLY A 256 -18.67 6.06 -13.10
N ALA A 257 -18.66 6.89 -14.13
CA ALA A 257 -19.63 7.98 -14.27
C ALA A 257 -21.10 7.50 -14.25
N LYS A 258 -21.35 6.26 -14.67
CA LYS A 258 -22.70 5.65 -14.67
C LYS A 258 -23.04 4.92 -13.36
N CYS A 259 -22.19 4.94 -12.35
CA CYS A 259 -22.46 4.33 -11.06
C CYS A 259 -23.74 4.93 -10.44
N ALA A 260 -24.68 4.08 -10.03
CA ALA A 260 -25.99 4.52 -9.53
C ALA A 260 -25.85 5.43 -8.30
N LEU A 261 -24.88 5.20 -7.44
CA LEU A 261 -24.60 6.03 -6.27
C LEU A 261 -24.19 7.45 -6.68
N TRP A 262 -23.35 7.57 -7.72
CA TRP A 262 -22.92 8.84 -8.27
C TRP A 262 -24.07 9.55 -9.02
N GLN A 263 -24.89 8.82 -9.77
CA GLN A 263 -26.04 9.36 -10.47
C GLN A 263 -27.07 9.95 -9.48
N ASP A 264 -27.30 9.28 -8.36
CA ASP A 264 -28.18 9.80 -7.29
C ASP A 264 -27.64 11.12 -6.71
N VAL A 265 -26.31 11.24 -6.55
CA VAL A 265 -25.68 12.51 -6.12
C VAL A 265 -25.84 13.60 -7.18
N LEU A 266 -25.68 13.29 -8.46
CA LEU A 266 -25.87 14.26 -9.55
C LEU A 266 -27.31 14.76 -9.61
N GLU A 267 -28.27 13.87 -9.36
CA GLU A 267 -29.71 14.23 -9.40
C GLU A 267 -30.16 15.02 -8.16
N LYS A 268 -29.78 14.56 -6.96
CA LYS A 268 -30.33 15.09 -5.69
C LYS A 268 -29.38 16.08 -4.98
N GLY A 269 -28.12 16.16 -5.42
CA GLY A 269 -27.13 17.02 -4.80
C GLY A 269 -26.92 16.73 -3.30
N PRO A 270 -26.81 17.76 -2.47
CA PRO A 270 -26.63 17.62 -1.03
C PRO A 270 -27.78 16.87 -0.32
N GLN A 271 -28.91 16.63 -1.01
CA GLN A 271 -30.03 15.84 -0.47
C GLN A 271 -29.87 14.34 -0.68
N SER A 272 -28.89 13.91 -1.48
CA SER A 272 -28.56 12.50 -1.65
C SER A 272 -27.99 11.93 -0.36
N SER A 273 -28.45 10.73 0.03
CA SER A 273 -27.87 9.97 1.15
C SER A 273 -26.41 9.56 0.89
N TYR A 274 -25.99 9.59 -0.36
CA TYR A 274 -24.63 9.25 -0.80
C TYR A 274 -23.74 10.48 -0.98
N TYR A 275 -24.24 11.72 -0.78
CA TYR A 275 -23.48 12.94 -1.05
C TYR A 275 -22.11 12.97 -0.33
N HIS A 276 -22.10 12.57 0.95
CA HIS A 276 -20.86 12.54 1.77
C HIS A 276 -19.97 11.32 1.53
N TRP A 277 -20.34 10.44 0.58
CA TRP A 277 -19.47 9.35 0.13
C TRP A 277 -18.47 9.81 -0.94
N PHE A 278 -18.70 11.00 -1.50
CA PHE A 278 -17.90 11.62 -2.54
C PHE A 278 -17.25 12.90 -2.03
N CYS A 279 -16.03 13.17 -2.48
CA CYS A 279 -15.37 14.45 -2.24
C CYS A 279 -15.88 15.49 -3.23
N VAL A 280 -16.98 16.19 -2.88
CA VAL A 280 -17.59 17.22 -3.72
C VAL A 280 -17.09 18.58 -3.27
N ASN A 281 -16.18 19.17 -4.03
CA ASN A 281 -15.58 20.47 -3.69
C ASN A 281 -16.53 21.66 -3.88
N ARG A 282 -17.48 21.55 -4.80
CA ARG A 282 -18.45 22.60 -5.10
C ARG A 282 -19.73 22.05 -5.70
N TRP A 283 -20.87 22.60 -5.26
CA TRP A 283 -22.18 22.33 -5.84
C TRP A 283 -22.80 23.60 -6.45
N PRO A 284 -23.54 23.57 -7.58
CA PRO A 284 -23.75 22.40 -8.44
C PRO A 284 -22.48 21.99 -9.20
N ILE A 285 -22.42 20.70 -9.55
CA ILE A 285 -21.35 20.13 -10.35
C ILE A 285 -21.62 20.45 -11.82
N ASP A 286 -20.57 20.71 -12.59
CA ASP A 286 -20.69 20.82 -14.04
C ASP A 286 -21.02 19.44 -14.63
N ALA A 287 -22.29 19.29 -15.07
CA ALA A 287 -22.81 18.03 -15.59
C ALA A 287 -22.14 17.57 -16.91
N GLN A 288 -21.48 18.47 -17.64
CA GLN A 288 -20.84 18.13 -18.90
C GLN A 288 -19.44 17.53 -18.71
N THR A 289 -18.72 17.98 -17.71
CA THR A 289 -17.34 17.53 -17.49
C THR A 289 -17.21 16.53 -16.34
N HIS A 290 -18.20 16.46 -15.46
CA HIS A 290 -18.13 15.71 -14.19
C HIS A 290 -16.86 16.03 -13.37
N ALA A 291 -16.22 17.16 -13.71
CA ALA A 291 -14.99 17.64 -13.13
C ALA A 291 -15.20 19.02 -12.50
N THR A 292 -14.48 19.31 -11.45
CA THR A 292 -14.33 20.69 -11.00
C THR A 292 -13.54 21.47 -12.05
N LYS A 293 -13.60 22.82 -12.04
CA LYS A 293 -12.87 23.71 -12.97
C LYS A 293 -11.35 23.42 -13.12
N ARG A 294 -10.78 22.50 -12.33
CA ARG A 294 -9.36 22.08 -12.35
C ARG A 294 -9.15 20.66 -12.86
N GLY A 295 -10.15 19.98 -13.42
CA GLY A 295 -9.99 18.62 -13.95
C GLY A 295 -9.78 17.54 -12.90
N GLU A 296 -10.09 17.82 -11.64
CA GLU A 296 -9.98 16.84 -10.55
C GLU A 296 -11.14 15.85 -10.65
N LEU A 297 -10.80 14.56 -10.78
CA LEU A 297 -11.72 13.45 -10.69
C LEU A 297 -12.36 13.40 -9.30
N PHE A 298 -13.65 13.12 -9.22
CA PHE A 298 -14.34 12.91 -7.95
C PHE A 298 -13.94 11.56 -7.39
N PHE A 299 -13.38 11.55 -6.19
CA PHE A 299 -12.98 10.34 -5.51
C PHE A 299 -14.13 9.83 -4.65
N LEU A 300 -14.38 8.52 -4.74
CA LEU A 300 -15.23 7.83 -3.79
C LEU A 300 -14.47 7.77 -2.46
N CYS A 301 -14.90 8.52 -1.45
CA CYS A 301 -14.38 8.35 -0.11
C CYS A 301 -15.00 7.07 0.48
N VAL A 302 -14.33 5.93 0.30
CA VAL A 302 -14.80 4.68 0.91
C VAL A 302 -14.54 4.76 2.42
N CYS A 303 -15.54 5.23 3.16
CA CYS A 303 -15.53 5.09 4.60
C CYS A 303 -15.35 3.62 4.99
N ARG A 304 -14.55 3.34 6.04
CA ARG A 304 -14.31 2.02 6.65
C ARG A 304 -15.58 1.17 6.86
N GLN A 305 -16.75 1.78 6.94
CA GLN A 305 -18.04 1.10 7.06
C GLN A 305 -18.48 0.35 5.81
N TYR A 306 -18.13 0.84 4.62
CA TYR A 306 -18.58 0.24 3.36
C TYR A 306 -17.78 -1.00 2.99
N ALA A 307 -16.48 -1.02 3.23
CA ALA A 307 -15.65 -2.20 3.02
C ALA A 307 -16.13 -3.41 3.86
N LYS A 308 -16.75 -3.16 5.04
CA LYS A 308 -17.34 -4.21 5.88
C LYS A 308 -18.67 -4.76 5.36
N SER A 309 -19.43 -4.00 4.57
CA SER A 309 -20.74 -4.41 4.05
C SER A 309 -20.65 -5.10 2.69
N LEU A 310 -19.61 -4.81 1.90
CA LEU A 310 -19.41 -5.41 0.57
C LEU A 310 -18.81 -6.82 0.60
N ILE A 311 -18.07 -7.16 1.67
CA ILE A 311 -17.45 -8.47 1.82
C ILE A 311 -17.76 -8.99 3.24
N PRO A 312 -18.74 -9.86 3.42
CA PRO A 312 -18.96 -10.51 4.71
C PRO A 312 -17.71 -11.31 5.10
N ALA A 313 -17.11 -10.98 6.23
CA ALA A 313 -15.87 -11.59 6.75
C ALA A 313 -15.94 -13.10 7.02
N SER A 314 -17.07 -13.73 6.76
CA SER A 314 -17.30 -15.16 7.01
C SER A 314 -17.16 -16.07 5.78
N ARG A 315 -16.70 -15.55 4.63
CA ARG A 315 -16.61 -16.32 3.39
C ARG A 315 -15.30 -16.15 2.60
N MET A 316 -14.22 -15.74 3.28
CA MET A 316 -12.87 -15.83 2.71
C MET A 316 -12.07 -16.95 3.34
#